data_7054f293ca5e4858c9e4db5fbe2358f5
#
_entry.id   7054f293ca5e4858c9e4db5fbe2358f5
#
_cell.length_a   1.000
_cell.length_b   1.000
_cell.length_c   1.000
_cell.angle_alpha   90.00
_cell.angle_beta   90.00
_cell.angle_gamma   90.00
#
_symmetry.space_group_name_H-M   'P 1'
#
loop_
_entity.id
_entity.type
_entity.pdbx_description
1 polymer ?
#
loop_
_entity_poly.entity_id
_entity_poly.type
_entity_poly.pdbx_seq_one_letter_code
_entity_poly.pdbx_strand_id
1 'polypeptide(L)'
;MRKRLIALVALAAATFGLLPAHAAPTVIRSFITSFDDTPIVYNLFLPDPADTPAPWPVVLNGHGWGGSGSQSAGGFIGTLLSEGYAVLTWDARGFGQSGGEAWVDDPAREGRDVSALIDLLAARSDIANVGGDPLVGMIGGSYAGGIQLATSAFDPRVDAIVPNVTWNDLRYSLFPNGVVKLGFDTGLCATGLAGALGGGLSADATAGPQTGSYSTDLNLIEAKGVALGYADPGTLSWFRERSVAGYGVENPVAVPTLILQGITDALFNVNEAVANFDHVAAQGAPVKLMVFCGGHVACPSNYNAGVAGYTNAATMKWLDRYVKGIESVDTGASVEYATNDGVWHQAAVGFDKIATSWTTVNGRGTLVSSGAKTSVINGMAGVTYATPSHPLDPGTLTIPTAITGGSTIVGIPKITLRVGGAGPGAHLFVKLIDRDENLVDPRPDQVVDLQEAAMRVELIDPLFPQTIRFDGVGVSYVVPAGHRILVQVSTSSGAMSEYRGAAIVDLDATIRIPML
;
A
#
# COMPACT_ATOMS: atom_id res chain seq x y z
N MET A 1 2.41 -2.25 88.34
CA MET A 1 3.08 -3.46 87.77
C MET A 1 2.71 -3.51 86.26
N ARG A 2 3.63 -3.11 85.42
CA ARG A 2 3.44 -3.04 83.95
C ARG A 2 4.15 -4.26 83.35
N LYS A 3 3.35 -5.18 82.74
CA LYS A 3 3.89 -6.29 81.95
C LYS A 3 4.19 -5.83 80.53
N ARG A 4 5.43 -5.91 80.11
CA ARG A 4 5.90 -5.71 78.74
C ARG A 4 5.67 -6.97 77.94
N LEU A 5 4.88 -6.91 76.88
CA LEU A 5 4.78 -7.93 75.86
C LEU A 5 5.91 -7.70 74.84
N ILE A 6 6.76 -8.68 74.64
CA ILE A 6 7.74 -8.71 73.55
C ILE A 6 7.09 -9.44 72.38
N ALA A 7 6.86 -8.74 71.27
CA ALA A 7 6.41 -9.37 70.01
C ALA A 7 7.63 -9.78 69.20
N LEU A 8 7.78 -11.08 68.95
CA LEU A 8 8.76 -11.60 67.97
C LEU A 8 8.19 -11.36 66.57
N VAL A 9 8.89 -10.55 65.76
CA VAL A 9 8.62 -10.45 64.33
C VAL A 9 9.49 -11.49 63.63
N ALA A 10 8.87 -12.55 63.09
CA ALA A 10 9.55 -13.51 62.24
C ALA A 10 9.68 -12.88 60.82
N LEU A 11 10.91 -12.60 60.40
CA LEU A 11 11.25 -12.13 59.07
C LEU A 11 11.28 -13.33 58.13
N ALA A 12 10.19 -13.53 57.34
CA ALA A 12 10.19 -14.49 56.26
C ALA A 12 10.98 -13.89 55.07
N ALA A 13 12.18 -14.38 54.83
CA ALA A 13 12.95 -14.09 53.65
C ALA A 13 12.29 -14.80 52.45
N ALA A 14 11.48 -14.06 51.67
CA ALA A 14 11.02 -14.52 50.38
C ALA A 14 12.20 -14.52 49.41
N THR A 15 12.71 -15.70 49.09
CA THR A 15 13.64 -15.89 47.98
C THR A 15 12.84 -15.66 46.68
N PHE A 16 12.88 -14.42 46.18
CA PHE A 16 12.53 -14.15 44.80
C PHE A 16 13.59 -14.85 43.95
N GLY A 17 13.22 -15.98 43.34
CA GLY A 17 13.99 -16.55 42.25
C GLY A 17 14.11 -15.49 41.18
N LEU A 18 15.30 -15.01 40.91
CA LEU A 18 15.60 -14.21 39.72
C LEU A 18 15.27 -15.09 38.54
N LEU A 19 14.14 -14.81 37.87
CA LEU A 19 13.94 -15.33 36.53
C LEU A 19 15.16 -14.91 35.71
N PRO A 20 15.75 -15.80 34.91
CA PRO A 20 16.85 -15.42 34.05
C PRO A 20 16.38 -14.23 33.20
N ALA A 21 17.10 -13.12 33.29
CA ALA A 21 16.90 -12.01 32.41
C ALA A 21 17.20 -12.53 31.00
N HIS A 22 16.20 -12.58 30.14
CA HIS A 22 16.44 -12.85 28.71
C HIS A 22 17.49 -11.86 28.21
N ALA A 23 18.55 -12.38 27.60
CA ALA A 23 19.53 -11.51 26.98
C ALA A 23 18.85 -10.68 25.87
N ALA A 24 19.24 -9.43 25.75
CA ALA A 24 18.75 -8.62 24.64
C ALA A 24 19.23 -9.23 23.32
N PRO A 25 18.39 -9.22 22.27
CA PRO A 25 18.80 -9.75 20.97
C PRO A 25 20.09 -9.06 20.49
N THR A 26 20.96 -9.84 19.86
CA THR A 26 22.20 -9.28 19.30
C THR A 26 21.86 -8.45 18.08
N VAL A 27 22.33 -7.20 18.03
CA VAL A 27 22.15 -6.30 16.90
C VAL A 27 23.52 -6.00 16.30
N ILE A 28 23.65 -6.29 15.00
CA ILE A 28 24.84 -5.97 14.20
C ILE A 28 24.45 -4.84 13.27
N ARG A 29 25.03 -3.66 13.46
CA ARG A 29 24.88 -2.54 12.54
C ARG A 29 26.14 -2.35 11.73
N SER A 30 26.01 -2.30 10.41
CA SER A 30 27.13 -2.15 9.48
C SER A 30 26.63 -1.67 8.12
N PHE A 31 27.49 -1.72 7.13
CA PHE A 31 27.13 -1.48 5.76
C PHE A 31 27.77 -2.51 4.83
N ILE A 32 27.18 -2.68 3.65
CA ILE A 32 27.79 -3.38 2.52
C ILE A 32 28.13 -2.36 1.43
N THR A 33 29.08 -2.71 0.59
CA THR A 33 29.33 -2.00 -0.67
C THR A 33 28.52 -2.71 -1.77
N SER A 34 27.58 -2.02 -2.37
CA SER A 34 26.74 -2.54 -3.44
C SER A 34 27.52 -2.61 -4.77
N PHE A 35 26.86 -3.07 -5.82
CA PHE A 35 27.43 -3.36 -7.15
C PHE A 35 28.08 -2.14 -7.85
N ASP A 36 27.74 -0.93 -7.46
CA ASP A 36 28.19 0.35 -7.99
C ASP A 36 28.95 1.22 -6.95
N ASP A 37 29.56 0.54 -5.99
CA ASP A 37 30.27 1.14 -4.85
C ASP A 37 29.38 1.95 -3.89
N THR A 38 28.06 1.89 -4.03
CA THR A 38 27.13 2.55 -3.10
C THR A 38 27.14 1.83 -1.75
N PRO A 39 27.41 2.52 -0.62
CA PRO A 39 27.28 1.94 0.70
C PRO A 39 25.80 1.82 1.10
N ILE A 40 25.38 0.62 1.48
CA ILE A 40 24.03 0.31 1.95
C ILE A 40 24.12 -0.08 3.43
N VAL A 41 23.55 0.74 4.29
CA VAL A 41 23.54 0.53 5.76
C VAL A 41 22.45 -0.47 6.12
N TYR A 42 22.76 -1.40 7.02
CA TYR A 42 21.83 -2.39 7.52
C TYR A 42 21.92 -2.60 9.01
N ASN A 43 20.85 -3.13 9.61
CA ASN A 43 20.81 -3.67 10.96
C ASN A 43 20.39 -5.14 10.89
N LEU A 44 21.20 -6.04 11.39
CA LEU A 44 20.89 -7.46 11.49
C LEU A 44 20.64 -7.80 12.97
N PHE A 45 19.41 -8.21 13.24
CA PHE A 45 18.94 -8.68 14.54
C PHE A 45 19.00 -10.20 14.56
N LEU A 46 19.66 -10.76 15.56
CA LEU A 46 19.76 -12.21 15.74
C LEU A 46 18.96 -12.63 16.98
N PRO A 47 18.21 -13.74 16.91
CA PRO A 47 17.59 -14.33 18.10
C PRO A 47 18.60 -14.65 19.20
N ASP A 48 18.14 -14.78 20.44
CA ASP A 48 18.97 -15.33 21.50
C ASP A 48 19.18 -16.84 21.24
N PRO A 49 20.43 -17.30 21.05
CA PRO A 49 20.70 -18.71 20.79
C PRO A 49 20.36 -19.63 21.97
N ALA A 50 20.14 -19.08 23.16
CA ALA A 50 19.66 -19.84 24.32
C ALA A 50 18.16 -20.17 24.21
N ASP A 51 17.37 -19.33 23.54
CA ASP A 51 15.93 -19.54 23.32
C ASP A 51 15.68 -20.29 22.01
N THR A 52 16.36 -19.88 20.96
CA THR A 52 16.24 -20.49 19.60
C THR A 52 17.64 -20.68 19.01
N PRO A 53 18.14 -21.93 18.93
CA PRO A 53 19.49 -22.19 18.43
C PRO A 53 19.64 -21.88 16.93
N ALA A 54 20.81 -21.34 16.54
CA ALA A 54 21.20 -21.15 15.15
C ALA A 54 21.40 -22.51 14.41
N PRO A 55 21.35 -22.55 13.07
CA PRO A 55 21.17 -21.43 12.16
C PRO A 55 19.68 -21.01 11.99
N TRP A 56 19.46 -19.70 11.75
CA TRP A 56 18.11 -19.13 11.64
C TRP A 56 17.75 -18.79 10.19
N PRO A 57 16.50 -19.05 9.74
CA PRO A 57 15.96 -18.40 8.55
C PRO A 57 15.91 -16.89 8.79
N VAL A 58 15.93 -16.09 7.72
CA VAL A 58 16.00 -14.63 7.85
C VAL A 58 14.83 -13.95 7.15
N VAL A 59 14.35 -12.87 7.76
CA VAL A 59 13.33 -11.98 7.18
C VAL A 59 13.96 -10.62 6.91
N LEU A 60 13.93 -10.18 5.65
CA LEU A 60 14.27 -8.83 5.26
C LEU A 60 13.04 -7.93 5.44
N ASN A 61 13.17 -6.90 6.28
CA ASN A 61 12.08 -5.96 6.57
C ASN A 61 12.47 -4.56 6.09
N GLY A 62 11.91 -4.14 4.96
CA GLY A 62 12.13 -2.84 4.36
C GLY A 62 11.33 -1.72 5.03
N HIS A 63 11.61 -0.48 4.62
CA HIS A 63 10.92 0.74 5.08
C HIS A 63 10.12 1.41 3.96
N GLY A 64 9.16 2.28 4.33
CA GLY A 64 8.39 3.09 3.38
C GLY A 64 9.23 4.22 2.76
N TRP A 65 8.73 4.84 1.70
CA TRP A 65 9.37 5.94 0.98
C TRP A 65 9.83 7.06 1.91
N GLY A 66 11.07 7.49 1.77
CA GLY A 66 11.69 8.51 2.63
C GLY A 66 12.04 8.06 4.05
N GLY A 67 11.86 6.77 4.37
CA GLY A 67 12.16 6.20 5.68
C GLY A 67 13.60 5.73 5.86
N SER A 68 13.79 4.89 6.88
CA SER A 68 15.04 4.19 7.17
C SER A 68 14.76 2.83 7.83
N GLY A 69 15.71 1.93 7.79
CA GLY A 69 15.63 0.62 8.43
C GLY A 69 15.47 0.74 9.95
N SER A 70 14.55 -0.02 10.53
CA SER A 70 14.36 -0.04 11.99
C SER A 70 15.65 -0.41 12.69
N GLN A 71 15.99 0.35 13.74
CA GLN A 71 17.12 0.09 14.64
C GLN A 71 16.67 -0.57 15.95
N SER A 72 15.38 -0.87 16.08
CA SER A 72 14.76 -1.45 17.28
C SER A 72 14.27 -2.85 17.02
N ALA A 73 14.57 -3.76 17.94
CA ALA A 73 14.05 -5.13 17.97
C ALA A 73 12.61 -5.23 18.51
N GLY A 74 11.91 -4.10 18.68
CA GLY A 74 10.54 -4.08 19.20
C GLY A 74 9.46 -4.42 18.16
N GLY A 75 8.21 -4.49 18.62
CA GLY A 75 7.06 -4.73 17.76
C GLY A 75 7.12 -6.06 17.01
N PHE A 76 6.78 -6.07 15.71
CA PHE A 76 6.75 -7.30 14.92
C PHE A 76 8.14 -7.92 14.70
N ILE A 77 9.22 -7.11 14.69
CA ILE A 77 10.60 -7.61 14.68
C ILE A 77 10.86 -8.49 15.91
N GLY A 78 10.43 -8.04 17.09
CA GLY A 78 10.56 -8.85 18.32
C GLY A 78 9.77 -10.15 18.25
N THR A 79 8.61 -10.16 17.63
CA THR A 79 7.84 -11.38 17.38
C THR A 79 8.61 -12.34 16.46
N LEU A 80 9.16 -11.86 15.36
CA LEU A 80 9.98 -12.68 14.45
C LEU A 80 11.19 -13.30 15.15
N LEU A 81 11.89 -12.51 15.97
CA LEU A 81 13.05 -12.99 16.75
C LEU A 81 12.64 -14.08 17.75
N SER A 82 11.53 -13.90 18.48
CA SER A 82 11.03 -14.91 19.41
C SER A 82 10.57 -16.20 18.75
N GLU A 83 10.16 -16.13 17.48
CA GLU A 83 9.80 -17.26 16.66
C GLU A 83 10.98 -17.87 15.88
N GLY A 84 12.20 -17.41 16.18
CA GLY A 84 13.44 -17.97 15.64
C GLY A 84 13.79 -17.53 14.22
N TYR A 85 13.37 -16.34 13.81
CA TYR A 85 13.86 -15.69 12.59
C TYR A 85 14.94 -14.66 12.93
N ALA A 86 16.04 -14.64 12.22
CA ALA A 86 16.87 -13.45 12.13
C ALA A 86 16.11 -12.38 11.32
N VAL A 87 16.36 -11.09 11.61
CA VAL A 87 15.72 -10.01 10.88
C VAL A 87 16.77 -9.03 10.38
N LEU A 88 16.77 -8.73 9.08
CA LEU A 88 17.61 -7.70 8.50
C LEU A 88 16.73 -6.52 8.08
N THR A 89 17.08 -5.32 8.56
CA THR A 89 16.53 -4.05 8.08
C THR A 89 17.64 -3.25 7.43
N TRP A 90 17.32 -2.42 6.44
CA TRP A 90 18.32 -1.60 5.76
C TRP A 90 17.76 -0.22 5.42
N ASP A 91 18.64 0.74 5.24
CA ASP A 91 18.32 2.01 4.62
C ASP A 91 18.46 1.83 3.10
N ALA A 92 17.36 2.00 2.35
CA ALA A 92 17.42 1.94 0.89
C ALA A 92 18.32 3.04 0.33
N ARG A 93 18.96 2.78 -0.84
CA ARG A 93 19.79 3.80 -1.49
C ARG A 93 19.04 5.13 -1.65
N GLY A 94 19.73 6.24 -1.43
CA GLY A 94 19.14 7.57 -1.46
C GLY A 94 18.42 7.99 -0.17
N PHE A 95 18.28 7.10 0.82
CA PHE A 95 17.60 7.38 2.10
C PHE A 95 18.45 6.98 3.32
N GLY A 96 18.04 7.48 4.49
CA GLY A 96 18.67 7.16 5.76
C GLY A 96 20.15 7.48 5.78
N GLN A 97 20.99 6.50 6.09
CA GLN A 97 22.45 6.61 6.12
C GLN A 97 23.11 5.88 4.93
N SER A 98 22.34 5.30 4.03
CA SER A 98 22.84 4.76 2.78
C SER A 98 23.19 5.86 1.78
N GLY A 99 24.16 5.56 0.92
CA GLY A 99 24.55 6.46 -0.17
C GLY A 99 23.65 6.34 -1.40
N GLY A 100 24.08 6.96 -2.48
CA GLY A 100 23.47 6.86 -3.81
C GLY A 100 22.20 7.68 -3.96
N GLU A 101 21.41 7.31 -4.98
CA GLU A 101 20.20 8.01 -5.39
C GLU A 101 19.02 7.06 -5.41
N ALA A 102 17.82 7.53 -4.99
CA ALA A 102 16.58 6.78 -5.04
C ALA A 102 16.03 6.71 -6.47
N TRP A 103 15.71 5.48 -6.93
CA TRP A 103 15.21 5.17 -8.28
C TRP A 103 13.82 4.55 -8.27
N VAL A 104 13.15 4.56 -7.13
CA VAL A 104 11.78 4.03 -6.94
C VAL A 104 11.69 2.52 -7.20
N ASP A 105 12.42 1.75 -6.39
CA ASP A 105 12.49 0.27 -6.46
C ASP A 105 12.86 -0.27 -7.86
N ASP A 106 13.79 0.42 -8.51
CA ASP A 106 14.34 -0.05 -9.79
C ASP A 106 15.03 -1.40 -9.61
N PRO A 107 14.61 -2.47 -10.32
CA PRO A 107 15.24 -3.78 -10.19
C PRO A 107 16.74 -3.77 -10.46
N ALA A 108 17.22 -2.87 -11.34
CA ALA A 108 18.63 -2.74 -11.69
C ALA A 108 19.43 -1.89 -10.68
N ARG A 109 18.79 -1.32 -9.67
CA ARG A 109 19.39 -0.48 -8.62
C ARG A 109 19.06 -1.02 -7.24
N GLU A 110 17.91 -0.62 -6.67
CA GLU A 110 17.45 -1.08 -5.34
C GLU A 110 17.34 -2.60 -5.27
N GLY A 111 16.87 -3.27 -6.34
CA GLY A 111 16.81 -4.72 -6.41
C GLY A 111 18.19 -5.38 -6.26
N ARG A 112 19.23 -4.83 -6.90
CA ARG A 112 20.60 -5.31 -6.76
C ARG A 112 21.23 -5.03 -5.40
N ASP A 113 20.81 -3.98 -4.70
CA ASP A 113 21.23 -3.74 -3.32
C ASP A 113 20.71 -4.84 -2.40
N VAL A 114 19.43 -5.22 -2.57
CA VAL A 114 18.85 -6.32 -1.78
C VAL A 114 19.54 -7.64 -2.11
N SER A 115 19.86 -7.91 -3.39
CA SER A 115 20.66 -9.09 -3.76
C SER A 115 22.03 -9.10 -3.07
N ALA A 116 22.71 -7.97 -2.95
CA ALA A 116 23.96 -7.87 -2.21
C ALA A 116 23.80 -8.10 -0.69
N LEU A 117 22.66 -7.71 -0.10
CA LEU A 117 22.32 -8.05 1.28
C LEU A 117 22.05 -9.56 1.43
N ILE A 118 21.43 -10.19 0.45
CA ILE A 118 21.26 -11.66 0.42
C ILE A 118 22.62 -12.37 0.30
N ASP A 119 23.57 -11.84 -0.48
CA ASP A 119 24.95 -12.36 -0.56
C ASP A 119 25.64 -12.32 0.83
N LEU A 120 25.50 -11.21 1.57
CA LEU A 120 25.98 -11.10 2.93
C LEU A 120 25.41 -12.20 3.83
N LEU A 121 24.09 -12.45 3.74
CA LEU A 121 23.41 -13.45 4.56
C LEU A 121 23.83 -14.88 4.17
N ALA A 122 23.99 -15.18 2.89
CA ALA A 122 24.44 -16.46 2.39
C ALA A 122 25.86 -16.85 2.87
N ALA A 123 26.71 -15.86 3.11
CA ALA A 123 28.07 -16.05 3.61
C ALA A 123 28.16 -16.33 5.13
N ARG A 124 27.06 -16.24 5.87
CA ARG A 124 27.02 -16.40 7.32
C ARG A 124 26.67 -17.83 7.73
N SER A 125 27.42 -18.36 8.70
CA SER A 125 27.17 -19.70 9.25
C SER A 125 26.01 -19.78 10.25
N ASP A 126 25.56 -18.65 10.78
CA ASP A 126 24.42 -18.54 11.69
C ASP A 126 23.08 -18.27 10.98
N ILE A 127 23.09 -18.11 9.64
CA ILE A 127 21.90 -18.05 8.81
C ILE A 127 21.65 -19.42 8.15
N ALA A 128 20.41 -19.88 8.25
CA ALA A 128 19.98 -21.15 7.66
C ALA A 128 20.03 -21.09 6.12
N ASN A 129 20.63 -22.11 5.51
CA ASN A 129 20.72 -22.22 4.06
C ASN A 129 20.61 -23.66 3.59
N VAL A 130 20.27 -23.86 2.32
CA VAL A 130 20.26 -25.15 1.65
C VAL A 130 21.21 -25.10 0.45
N GLY A 131 22.38 -25.74 0.58
CA GLY A 131 23.37 -25.76 -0.51
C GLY A 131 24.01 -24.41 -0.85
N GLY A 132 24.01 -23.47 0.10
CA GLY A 132 24.52 -22.10 -0.09
C GLY A 132 23.44 -21.08 -0.42
N ASP A 133 22.19 -21.49 -0.57
CA ASP A 133 21.02 -20.65 -0.76
C ASP A 133 20.38 -20.35 0.61
N PRO A 134 20.38 -19.10 1.10
CA PRO A 134 19.83 -18.77 2.43
C PRO A 134 18.31 -18.83 2.42
N LEU A 135 17.69 -19.26 3.53
CA LEU A 135 16.23 -19.23 3.69
C LEU A 135 15.77 -17.78 3.95
N VAL A 136 15.19 -17.14 2.94
CA VAL A 136 14.89 -15.71 2.93
C VAL A 136 13.40 -15.43 2.72
N GLY A 137 12.77 -14.78 3.70
CA GLY A 137 11.48 -14.11 3.50
C GLY A 137 11.64 -12.60 3.42
N MET A 138 10.69 -11.92 2.78
CA MET A 138 10.64 -10.45 2.77
C MET A 138 9.29 -9.93 3.24
N ILE A 139 9.30 -8.84 4.03
CA ILE A 139 8.09 -8.16 4.50
C ILE A 139 8.26 -6.64 4.41
N GLY A 140 7.16 -5.92 4.45
CA GLY A 140 7.14 -4.46 4.49
C GLY A 140 6.05 -3.88 3.63
N GLY A 141 5.75 -2.60 3.86
CA GLY A 141 4.64 -1.91 3.20
C GLY A 141 5.07 -0.75 2.31
N SER A 142 4.20 -0.37 1.37
CA SER A 142 4.43 0.75 0.46
C SER A 142 5.70 0.51 -0.38
N TYR A 143 6.67 1.40 -0.32
CA TYR A 143 7.98 1.26 -0.94
C TYR A 143 8.63 -0.10 -0.61
N ALA A 144 8.58 -0.53 0.67
CA ALA A 144 9.05 -1.85 1.05
C ALA A 144 8.21 -3.02 0.49
N GLY A 145 7.01 -2.76 0.00
CA GLY A 145 6.22 -3.75 -0.74
C GLY A 145 6.68 -3.87 -2.19
N GLY A 146 6.99 -2.74 -2.84
CA GLY A 146 7.49 -2.69 -4.21
C GLY A 146 8.82 -3.40 -4.36
N ILE A 147 9.78 -3.16 -3.44
CA ILE A 147 11.10 -3.79 -3.49
C ILE A 147 11.04 -5.32 -3.34
N GLN A 148 10.06 -5.87 -2.59
CA GLN A 148 9.88 -7.32 -2.50
C GLN A 148 9.51 -7.92 -3.86
N LEU A 149 8.55 -7.30 -4.55
CA LEU A 149 8.12 -7.71 -5.88
C LEU A 149 9.26 -7.59 -6.90
N ALA A 150 10.00 -6.47 -6.87
CA ALA A 150 11.14 -6.25 -7.73
C ALA A 150 12.26 -7.26 -7.47
N THR A 151 12.66 -7.46 -6.21
CA THR A 151 13.74 -8.41 -5.88
C THR A 151 13.37 -9.83 -6.24
N SER A 152 12.17 -10.31 -5.88
CA SER A 152 11.75 -11.69 -6.14
C SER A 152 11.56 -12.02 -7.62
N ALA A 153 11.42 -11.01 -8.48
CA ALA A 153 11.38 -11.19 -9.93
C ALA A 153 12.78 -11.43 -10.55
N PHE A 154 13.86 -11.01 -9.87
CA PHE A 154 15.22 -11.06 -10.41
C PHE A 154 16.20 -11.87 -9.57
N ASP A 155 15.90 -12.14 -8.30
CA ASP A 155 16.73 -12.96 -7.41
C ASP A 155 15.94 -14.21 -6.96
N PRO A 156 16.29 -15.40 -7.46
CA PRO A 156 15.57 -16.64 -7.17
C PRO A 156 15.76 -17.15 -5.73
N ARG A 157 16.63 -16.52 -4.93
CA ARG A 157 16.89 -16.90 -3.53
C ARG A 157 15.84 -16.39 -2.56
N VAL A 158 14.84 -15.62 -3.02
CA VAL A 158 13.72 -15.19 -2.18
C VAL A 158 12.68 -16.32 -2.12
N ASP A 159 12.43 -16.89 -0.95
CA ASP A 159 11.52 -18.03 -0.76
C ASP A 159 10.05 -17.61 -0.65
N ALA A 160 9.77 -16.47 0.00
CA ALA A 160 8.41 -15.94 0.17
C ALA A 160 8.41 -14.44 0.42
N ILE A 161 7.34 -13.77 -0.03
CA ILE A 161 7.15 -12.33 0.18
C ILE A 161 5.79 -12.01 0.80
N VAL A 162 5.75 -10.90 1.55
CA VAL A 162 4.51 -10.35 2.15
C VAL A 162 4.43 -8.85 1.84
N PRO A 163 4.19 -8.47 0.58
CA PRO A 163 4.00 -7.08 0.20
C PRO A 163 2.69 -6.52 0.77
N ASN A 164 2.77 -5.40 1.47
CA ASN A 164 1.64 -4.72 2.08
C ASN A 164 1.43 -3.35 1.42
N VAL A 165 0.20 -3.01 1.04
CA VAL A 165 -0.22 -1.72 0.48
C VAL A 165 0.74 -1.16 -0.56
N THR A 166 0.97 -1.93 -1.62
CA THR A 166 1.93 -1.58 -2.67
C THR A 166 1.31 -1.67 -4.08
N TRP A 167 2.09 -1.35 -5.08
CA TRP A 167 1.64 -1.21 -6.47
C TRP A 167 1.89 -2.46 -7.32
N ASN A 168 1.09 -2.58 -8.37
CA ASN A 168 1.37 -3.40 -9.55
C ASN A 168 1.86 -2.50 -10.71
N ASP A 169 1.22 -1.33 -10.88
CA ASP A 169 1.52 -0.36 -11.92
C ASP A 169 1.53 1.07 -11.36
N LEU A 170 2.71 1.65 -11.16
CA LEU A 170 2.87 3.02 -10.68
C LEU A 170 2.20 4.07 -11.57
N ARG A 171 2.01 3.79 -12.88
CA ARG A 171 1.26 4.69 -13.78
C ARG A 171 -0.20 4.78 -13.35
N TYR A 172 -0.81 3.64 -13.01
CA TYR A 172 -2.18 3.61 -12.51
C TYR A 172 -2.25 4.18 -11.09
N SER A 173 -1.28 3.86 -10.25
CA SER A 173 -1.24 4.33 -8.86
C SER A 173 -1.13 5.84 -8.74
N LEU A 174 -0.24 6.48 -9.51
CA LEU A 174 0.06 7.92 -9.41
C LEU A 174 -0.74 8.76 -10.41
N PHE A 175 -1.07 8.18 -11.58
CA PHE A 175 -1.72 8.87 -12.70
C PHE A 175 -2.92 8.08 -13.25
N PRO A 176 -3.91 7.67 -12.42
CA PRO A 176 -5.01 6.83 -12.87
C PRO A 176 -5.71 7.46 -14.08
N ASN A 177 -5.67 6.73 -15.21
CA ASN A 177 -6.25 7.16 -16.49
C ASN A 177 -5.83 8.61 -16.90
N GLY A 178 -4.59 8.99 -16.60
CA GLY A 178 -4.00 10.28 -16.98
C GLY A 178 -4.28 11.44 -16.02
N VAL A 179 -4.84 11.18 -14.85
CA VAL A 179 -5.15 12.17 -13.80
C VAL A 179 -4.15 12.04 -12.66
N VAL A 180 -3.46 13.12 -12.28
CA VAL A 180 -2.45 13.12 -11.21
C VAL A 180 -3.12 13.03 -9.83
N LYS A 181 -2.66 12.15 -8.96
CA LYS A 181 -3.01 12.12 -7.53
C LYS A 181 -2.23 13.19 -6.77
N LEU A 182 -2.64 14.44 -6.93
CA LEU A 182 -1.87 15.61 -6.51
C LEU A 182 -1.57 15.65 -5.01
N GLY A 183 -2.51 15.20 -4.16
CA GLY A 183 -2.30 15.17 -2.71
C GLY A 183 -1.18 14.22 -2.29
N PHE A 184 -1.10 13.06 -2.94
CA PHE A 184 -0.01 12.11 -2.70
C PHE A 184 1.29 12.54 -3.37
N ASP A 185 1.24 13.04 -4.61
CA ASP A 185 2.40 13.47 -5.36
C ASP A 185 3.22 14.51 -4.58
N THR A 186 2.57 15.57 -4.11
CA THR A 186 3.21 16.60 -3.27
C THR A 186 3.73 16.05 -1.94
N GLY A 187 2.98 15.15 -1.30
CA GLY A 187 3.37 14.53 -0.02
C GLY A 187 4.59 13.61 -0.18
N LEU A 188 4.60 12.76 -1.21
CA LEU A 188 5.71 11.85 -1.49
C LEU A 188 6.98 12.61 -1.86
N CYS A 189 6.88 13.66 -2.70
CA CYS A 189 8.02 14.51 -3.02
C CYS A 189 8.63 15.11 -1.74
N ALA A 190 7.80 15.71 -0.88
CA ALA A 190 8.27 16.35 0.35
C ALA A 190 8.87 15.36 1.36
N THR A 191 8.21 14.22 1.60
CA THR A 191 8.68 13.23 2.58
C THR A 191 9.94 12.50 2.12
N GLY A 192 10.04 12.17 0.85
CA GLY A 192 11.22 11.53 0.31
C GLY A 192 12.43 12.47 0.28
N LEU A 193 12.23 13.74 -0.06
CA LEU A 193 13.30 14.75 0.00
C LEU A 193 13.78 14.95 1.45
N ALA A 194 12.87 15.01 2.41
CA ALA A 194 13.22 15.08 3.83
C ALA A 194 14.01 13.83 4.29
N GLY A 195 13.60 12.64 3.83
CA GLY A 195 14.31 11.38 4.11
C GLY A 195 15.70 11.32 3.50
N ALA A 196 15.86 11.82 2.28
CA ALA A 196 17.15 11.91 1.61
C ALA A 196 18.12 12.90 2.30
N LEU A 197 17.61 14.05 2.74
CA LEU A 197 18.41 15.06 3.47
C LEU A 197 18.68 14.65 4.92
N GLY A 198 17.75 13.92 5.56
CA GLY A 198 17.84 13.53 6.97
C GLY A 198 19.03 12.62 7.28
N GLY A 199 19.41 11.75 6.37
CA GLY A 199 20.54 10.84 6.50
C GLY A 199 21.89 11.56 6.59
N GLY A 200 22.08 12.60 5.82
CA GLY A 200 23.31 13.41 5.81
C GLY A 200 23.58 14.21 7.09
N LEU A 201 22.56 14.36 7.93
CA LEU A 201 22.66 15.07 9.22
C LEU A 201 22.96 14.13 10.39
N SER A 202 22.89 12.82 10.21
CA SER A 202 23.19 11.83 11.24
C SER A 202 24.68 11.54 11.28
N ALA A 203 25.33 11.92 12.36
CA ALA A 203 26.77 11.69 12.61
C ALA A 203 27.06 10.24 13.04
N ASP A 204 26.35 9.24 12.54
CA ASP A 204 26.64 7.84 12.84
C ASP A 204 27.82 7.36 11.99
N ALA A 205 28.87 6.92 12.67
CA ALA A 205 30.18 6.64 12.08
C ALA A 205 30.25 5.31 11.30
N THR A 206 29.13 4.58 11.14
CA THR A 206 29.16 3.21 10.59
C THR A 206 29.56 3.19 9.12
N ALA A 207 29.01 4.09 8.30
CA ALA A 207 29.36 4.22 6.88
C ALA A 207 29.96 5.61 6.52
N GLY A 208 30.13 6.48 7.54
CA GLY A 208 30.45 7.89 7.35
C GLY A 208 29.22 8.74 6.98
N PRO A 209 29.38 10.06 6.88
CA PRO A 209 28.30 10.95 6.45
C PRO A 209 27.96 10.66 4.99
N GLN A 210 26.75 10.14 4.74
CA GLN A 210 26.21 9.94 3.40
C GLN A 210 25.11 10.97 3.15
N THR A 211 25.06 11.52 1.94
CA THR A 211 23.94 12.33 1.47
C THR A 211 23.18 11.49 0.46
N GLY A 212 21.96 11.11 0.82
CA GLY A 212 21.03 10.56 -0.14
C GLY A 212 20.47 11.63 -1.06
N SER A 213 19.95 11.24 -2.20
CA SER A 213 19.26 12.12 -3.14
C SER A 213 18.24 11.34 -3.99
N TYR A 214 17.43 12.08 -4.73
CA TYR A 214 16.68 11.53 -5.85
C TYR A 214 17.57 11.41 -7.08
N SER A 215 17.29 10.43 -7.92
CA SER A 215 17.88 10.37 -9.25
C SER A 215 17.56 11.63 -10.06
N THR A 216 18.44 11.98 -10.99
CA THR A 216 18.21 13.11 -11.90
C THR A 216 16.90 12.94 -12.67
N ASP A 217 16.55 11.72 -13.07
CA ASP A 217 15.32 11.43 -13.80
C ASP A 217 14.09 11.72 -12.95
N LEU A 218 14.07 11.30 -11.67
CA LEU A 218 12.97 11.57 -10.76
C LEU A 218 12.77 13.08 -10.53
N ASN A 219 13.86 13.84 -10.36
CA ASN A 219 13.81 15.29 -10.26
C ASN A 219 13.24 15.96 -11.52
N LEU A 220 13.57 15.45 -12.71
CA LEU A 220 13.02 15.96 -13.98
C LEU A 220 11.55 15.61 -14.15
N ILE A 221 11.11 14.44 -13.69
CA ILE A 221 9.72 14.00 -13.69
C ILE A 221 8.88 14.93 -12.84
N GLU A 222 9.33 15.23 -11.61
CA GLU A 222 8.67 16.18 -10.72
C GLU A 222 8.53 17.57 -11.35
N ALA A 223 9.62 18.10 -11.90
CA ALA A 223 9.62 19.39 -12.55
C ALA A 223 8.65 19.46 -13.74
N LYS A 224 8.60 18.41 -14.56
CA LYS A 224 7.66 18.30 -15.69
C LYS A 224 6.22 18.16 -15.20
N GLY A 225 5.95 17.36 -14.18
CA GLY A 225 4.62 17.19 -13.59
C GLY A 225 4.04 18.53 -13.13
N VAL A 226 4.83 19.31 -12.42
CA VAL A 226 4.46 20.67 -12.00
C VAL A 226 4.19 21.59 -13.20
N ALA A 227 5.04 21.57 -14.23
CA ALA A 227 4.91 22.42 -15.40
C ALA A 227 3.69 22.07 -16.26
N LEU A 228 3.48 20.78 -16.54
CA LEU A 228 2.46 20.30 -17.48
C LEU A 228 1.09 20.08 -16.78
N GLY A 229 1.10 19.61 -15.52
CA GLY A 229 -0.10 19.18 -14.79
C GLY A 229 -0.64 17.81 -15.22
N TYR A 230 0.19 17.04 -15.93
CA TYR A 230 -0.06 15.64 -16.29
C TYR A 230 1.28 14.92 -16.52
N ALA A 231 1.27 13.58 -16.48
CA ALA A 231 2.43 12.79 -16.81
C ALA A 231 2.59 12.64 -18.32
N ASP A 232 3.74 13.03 -18.85
CA ASP A 232 4.08 12.81 -20.26
C ASP A 232 4.41 11.33 -20.55
N PRO A 233 4.42 10.87 -21.83
CA PRO A 233 4.70 9.48 -22.16
C PRO A 233 6.04 8.95 -21.64
N GLY A 234 7.07 9.79 -21.55
CA GLY A 234 8.37 9.42 -21.00
C GLY A 234 8.30 9.14 -19.51
N THR A 235 7.60 10.01 -18.76
CA THR A 235 7.29 9.81 -17.34
C THR A 235 6.53 8.50 -17.11
N LEU A 236 5.51 8.24 -17.90
CA LEU A 236 4.73 7.00 -17.79
C LEU A 236 5.58 5.75 -18.10
N SER A 237 6.48 5.80 -19.10
CA SER A 237 7.42 4.70 -19.40
C SER A 237 8.36 4.45 -18.23
N TRP A 238 8.91 5.50 -17.65
CA TRP A 238 9.84 5.42 -16.51
C TRP A 238 9.21 4.72 -15.30
N PHE A 239 7.96 5.06 -14.94
CA PHE A 239 7.25 4.39 -13.85
C PHE A 239 6.84 2.94 -14.20
N ARG A 240 6.54 2.66 -15.47
CA ARG A 240 6.25 1.30 -15.92
C ARG A 240 7.42 0.35 -15.70
N GLU A 241 8.64 0.80 -15.99
CA GLU A 241 9.87 0.01 -15.81
C GLU A 241 10.11 -0.40 -14.35
N ARG A 242 9.49 0.31 -13.38
CA ARG A 242 9.55 0.10 -11.93
C ARG A 242 8.29 -0.55 -11.36
N SER A 243 7.56 -1.23 -12.22
CA SER A 243 6.26 -1.82 -11.93
C SER A 243 6.21 -3.27 -12.39
N VAL A 244 5.49 -4.12 -11.65
CA VAL A 244 5.22 -5.51 -12.07
C VAL A 244 4.59 -5.54 -13.47
N ALA A 245 3.67 -4.61 -13.76
CA ALA A 245 3.08 -4.43 -15.09
C ALA A 245 4.10 -4.14 -16.20
N GLY A 246 5.32 -3.75 -15.86
CA GLY A 246 6.44 -3.55 -16.77
C GLY A 246 7.42 -4.71 -16.78
N TYR A 247 8.26 -4.81 -15.75
CA TYR A 247 9.32 -5.82 -15.66
C TYR A 247 8.78 -7.26 -15.53
N GLY A 248 7.60 -7.43 -14.91
CA GLY A 248 6.98 -8.74 -14.69
C GLY A 248 6.54 -9.45 -15.97
N VAL A 249 6.56 -8.78 -17.12
CA VAL A 249 6.30 -9.42 -18.42
C VAL A 249 7.41 -10.38 -18.80
N GLU A 250 8.66 -10.00 -18.55
CA GLU A 250 9.85 -10.81 -18.88
C GLU A 250 10.40 -11.55 -17.65
N ASN A 251 10.23 -10.97 -16.46
CA ASN A 251 10.71 -11.51 -15.20
C ASN A 251 9.52 -11.58 -14.21
N PRO A 252 8.68 -12.63 -14.31
CA PRO A 252 7.48 -12.73 -13.49
C PRO A 252 7.79 -13.00 -12.02
N VAL A 253 6.99 -12.43 -11.12
CA VAL A 253 6.99 -12.77 -9.70
C VAL A 253 6.36 -14.16 -9.54
N ALA A 254 7.18 -15.17 -9.24
CA ALA A 254 6.78 -16.57 -9.19
C ALA A 254 7.06 -17.23 -7.82
N VAL A 255 7.14 -16.45 -6.76
CA VAL A 255 7.37 -16.91 -5.38
C VAL A 255 6.07 -16.89 -4.56
N PRO A 256 5.95 -17.71 -3.50
CA PRO A 256 4.83 -17.64 -2.56
C PRO A 256 4.61 -16.21 -2.05
N THR A 257 3.41 -15.64 -2.30
CA THR A 257 3.11 -14.24 -2.06
C THR A 257 1.84 -14.05 -1.22
N LEU A 258 1.96 -13.44 -0.03
CA LEU A 258 0.83 -12.96 0.77
C LEU A 258 0.67 -11.45 0.57
N ILE A 259 -0.36 -11.05 -0.16
CA ILE A 259 -0.66 -9.64 -0.42
C ILE A 259 -1.56 -9.10 0.68
N LEU A 260 -1.12 -8.05 1.37
CA LEU A 260 -1.90 -7.34 2.37
C LEU A 260 -2.34 -5.99 1.79
N GLN A 261 -3.66 -5.70 1.77
CA GLN A 261 -4.16 -4.51 1.09
C GLN A 261 -5.22 -3.78 1.90
N GLY A 262 -5.05 -2.48 2.06
CA GLY A 262 -6.05 -1.60 2.64
C GLY A 262 -7.16 -1.25 1.64
N ILE A 263 -8.43 -1.44 2.01
CA ILE A 263 -9.56 -1.05 1.13
C ILE A 263 -9.71 0.46 1.03
N THR A 264 -9.31 1.20 2.06
CA THR A 264 -9.33 2.66 2.07
C THR A 264 -8.03 3.29 1.54
N ASP A 265 -7.09 2.47 1.05
CA ASP A 265 -5.84 2.97 0.49
C ASP A 265 -6.09 3.71 -0.83
N ALA A 266 -6.02 5.02 -0.80
CA ALA A 266 -6.23 5.85 -1.97
C ALA A 266 -4.94 6.10 -2.78
N LEU A 267 -3.77 5.73 -2.28
CA LEU A 267 -2.51 5.77 -3.05
C LEU A 267 -2.38 4.52 -3.93
N PHE A 268 -2.27 3.35 -3.30
CA PHE A 268 -2.24 2.04 -3.96
C PHE A 268 -3.54 1.34 -3.63
N ASN A 269 -4.56 1.55 -4.47
CA ASN A 269 -5.87 1.02 -4.18
C ASN A 269 -5.96 -0.50 -4.39
N VAL A 270 -7.07 -1.11 -3.99
CA VAL A 270 -7.24 -2.57 -4.03
C VAL A 270 -7.10 -3.19 -5.43
N ASN A 271 -7.30 -2.40 -6.50
CA ASN A 271 -7.10 -2.89 -7.88
C ASN A 271 -5.65 -3.27 -8.14
N GLU A 272 -4.69 -2.58 -7.51
CA GLU A 272 -3.26 -2.92 -7.56
C GLU A 272 -2.97 -4.29 -6.93
N ALA A 273 -3.59 -4.55 -5.78
CA ALA A 273 -3.45 -5.84 -5.10
C ALA A 273 -4.11 -6.98 -5.90
N VAL A 274 -5.25 -6.72 -6.53
CA VAL A 274 -5.92 -7.68 -7.44
C VAL A 274 -5.02 -7.98 -8.63
N ALA A 275 -4.41 -6.96 -9.23
CA ALA A 275 -3.48 -7.15 -10.35
C ALA A 275 -2.23 -7.96 -9.94
N ASN A 276 -1.66 -7.70 -8.76
CA ASN A 276 -0.56 -8.49 -8.21
C ASN A 276 -0.99 -9.94 -7.92
N PHE A 277 -2.18 -10.15 -7.35
CA PHE A 277 -2.74 -11.47 -7.09
C PHE A 277 -2.90 -12.27 -8.39
N ASP A 278 -3.53 -11.69 -9.41
CA ASP A 278 -3.73 -12.32 -10.72
C ASP A 278 -2.37 -12.60 -11.41
N HIS A 279 -1.40 -11.70 -11.28
CA HIS A 279 -0.05 -11.87 -11.82
C HIS A 279 0.64 -13.11 -11.22
N VAL A 280 0.70 -13.22 -9.89
CA VAL A 280 1.36 -14.34 -9.19
C VAL A 280 0.58 -15.64 -9.41
N ALA A 281 -0.75 -15.62 -9.37
CA ALA A 281 -1.59 -16.79 -9.64
C ALA A 281 -1.37 -17.34 -11.05
N ALA A 282 -1.15 -16.48 -12.04
CA ALA A 282 -0.88 -16.87 -13.41
C ALA A 282 0.46 -17.65 -13.55
N GLN A 283 1.40 -17.49 -12.62
CA GLN A 283 2.64 -18.25 -12.56
C GLN A 283 2.48 -19.62 -11.86
N GLY A 284 1.31 -19.90 -11.28
CA GLY A 284 1.07 -21.11 -10.49
C GLY A 284 1.72 -21.09 -9.10
N ALA A 285 2.25 -19.97 -8.67
CA ALA A 285 2.80 -19.82 -7.33
C ALA A 285 1.68 -19.69 -6.27
N PRO A 286 1.90 -20.16 -5.03
CA PRO A 286 0.97 -19.91 -3.94
C PRO A 286 0.74 -18.41 -3.75
N VAL A 287 -0.53 -17.99 -3.74
CA VAL A 287 -0.88 -16.58 -3.54
C VAL A 287 -2.09 -16.43 -2.65
N LYS A 288 -2.03 -15.45 -1.75
CA LYS A 288 -3.14 -15.06 -0.89
C LYS A 288 -3.28 -13.54 -0.89
N LEU A 289 -4.54 -13.07 -0.94
CA LEU A 289 -4.90 -11.67 -0.79
C LEU A 289 -5.71 -11.49 0.49
N MET A 290 -5.31 -10.54 1.32
CA MET A 290 -6.09 -10.10 2.48
C MET A 290 -6.44 -8.62 2.33
N VAL A 291 -7.74 -8.30 2.31
CA VAL A 291 -8.24 -6.93 2.20
C VAL A 291 -8.80 -6.48 3.54
N PHE A 292 -8.28 -5.39 4.08
CA PHE A 292 -8.63 -4.86 5.40
C PHE A 292 -8.92 -3.35 5.34
N CYS A 293 -9.41 -2.76 6.43
CA CYS A 293 -9.58 -1.30 6.51
C CYS A 293 -8.27 -0.62 6.92
N GLY A 294 -7.79 0.33 6.11
CA GLY A 294 -6.53 1.06 6.33
C GLY A 294 -5.73 1.23 5.06
N GLY A 295 -4.43 1.43 5.19
CA GLY A 295 -3.48 1.71 4.12
C GLY A 295 -2.81 3.06 4.32
N HIS A 296 -2.46 3.76 3.23
CA HIS A 296 -1.89 5.11 3.28
C HIS A 296 -2.90 6.16 3.79
N VAL A 297 -4.19 5.84 3.76
CA VAL A 297 -5.25 6.62 4.39
C VAL A 297 -5.76 5.86 5.60
N ALA A 298 -5.95 6.56 6.72
CA ALA A 298 -6.48 5.95 7.93
C ALA A 298 -7.89 5.38 7.70
N CYS A 299 -8.20 4.30 8.40
CA CYS A 299 -9.55 3.74 8.42
C CYS A 299 -10.53 4.77 9.00
N PRO A 300 -11.68 5.05 8.34
CA PRO A 300 -12.70 5.92 8.87
C PRO A 300 -13.17 5.50 10.26
N SER A 301 -13.46 6.46 11.14
CA SER A 301 -13.81 6.18 12.53
C SER A 301 -15.14 5.44 12.70
N ASN A 302 -15.98 5.42 11.67
CA ASN A 302 -17.24 4.68 11.63
C ASN A 302 -17.08 3.24 11.10
N TYR A 303 -15.87 2.85 10.69
CA TYR A 303 -15.55 1.47 10.31
C TYR A 303 -15.02 0.72 11.54
N ASN A 304 -15.39 -0.55 11.66
CA ASN A 304 -14.83 -1.40 12.71
C ASN A 304 -13.52 -2.04 12.21
N ALA A 305 -12.38 -1.57 12.71
CA ALA A 305 -11.06 -1.84 12.13
C ALA A 305 -10.16 -2.75 12.98
N GLY A 306 -10.66 -3.79 13.58
CA GLY A 306 -9.84 -4.70 14.42
C GLY A 306 -8.89 -5.62 13.62
N VAL A 307 -7.84 -5.11 12.96
CA VAL A 307 -7.13 -5.85 11.89
C VAL A 307 -5.67 -6.22 12.17
N ALA A 308 -4.90 -5.44 12.92
CA ALA A 308 -3.45 -5.61 13.00
C ALA A 308 -2.99 -7.00 13.52
N GLY A 309 -3.68 -7.55 14.52
CA GLY A 309 -3.35 -8.89 15.04
C GLY A 309 -3.62 -10.01 14.03
N TYR A 310 -4.65 -9.85 13.20
CA TYR A 310 -5.04 -10.87 12.22
C TYR A 310 -4.04 -10.93 11.05
N THR A 311 -3.63 -9.80 10.51
CA THR A 311 -2.64 -9.75 9.42
C THR A 311 -1.25 -10.20 9.89
N ASN A 312 -0.82 -9.85 11.10
CA ASN A 312 0.43 -10.34 11.67
C ASN A 312 0.44 -11.86 11.85
N ALA A 313 -0.67 -12.44 12.33
CA ALA A 313 -0.79 -13.89 12.46
C ALA A 313 -0.75 -14.60 11.10
N ALA A 314 -1.38 -14.02 10.07
CA ALA A 314 -1.32 -14.54 8.71
C ALA A 314 0.10 -14.45 8.13
N THR A 315 0.82 -13.34 8.38
CA THR A 315 2.22 -13.17 8.00
C THR A 315 3.12 -14.23 8.62
N MET A 316 2.98 -14.49 9.92
CA MET A 316 3.76 -15.54 10.60
C MET A 316 3.50 -16.92 9.98
N LYS A 317 2.23 -17.30 9.78
CA LYS A 317 1.87 -18.56 9.11
C LYS A 317 2.45 -18.66 7.70
N TRP A 318 2.45 -17.56 6.94
CA TRP A 318 3.01 -17.53 5.60
C TRP A 318 4.52 -17.79 5.60
N LEU A 319 5.25 -17.10 6.47
CA LEU A 319 6.69 -17.28 6.64
C LEU A 319 7.02 -18.70 7.15
N ASP A 320 6.30 -19.20 8.15
CA ASP A 320 6.52 -20.55 8.66
C ASP A 320 6.27 -21.62 7.58
N ARG A 321 5.25 -21.44 6.74
CA ARG A 321 4.93 -22.36 5.65
C ARG A 321 5.98 -22.36 4.55
N TYR A 322 6.40 -21.17 4.10
CA TYR A 322 7.15 -21.04 2.84
C TYR A 322 8.63 -20.70 3.03
N VAL A 323 9.05 -20.13 4.15
CA VAL A 323 10.48 -19.89 4.45
C VAL A 323 11.04 -21.00 5.34
N LYS A 324 10.34 -21.41 6.41
CA LYS A 324 10.77 -22.57 7.22
C LYS A 324 10.40 -23.91 6.61
N GLY A 325 9.53 -23.96 5.61
CA GLY A 325 9.08 -25.20 4.96
C GLY A 325 8.18 -26.08 5.84
N ILE A 326 7.44 -25.52 6.83
CA ILE A 326 6.57 -26.27 7.73
C ILE A 326 5.26 -26.60 7.00
N GLU A 327 5.22 -27.76 6.36
CA GLU A 327 4.11 -28.17 5.50
C GLU A 327 2.76 -28.27 6.20
N SER A 328 2.72 -28.50 7.51
CA SER A 328 1.48 -28.62 8.30
C SER A 328 0.80 -27.28 8.59
N VAL A 329 1.44 -26.15 8.32
CA VAL A 329 0.85 -24.82 8.54
C VAL A 329 -0.24 -24.55 7.52
N ASP A 330 -1.47 -24.34 8.01
CA ASP A 330 -2.60 -23.91 7.19
C ASP A 330 -2.59 -22.38 7.04
N THR A 331 -2.45 -21.90 5.81
CA THR A 331 -2.45 -20.47 5.46
C THR A 331 -3.87 -19.93 5.18
N GLY A 332 -4.91 -20.76 5.22
CA GLY A 332 -6.30 -20.39 5.04
C GLY A 332 -6.71 -20.16 3.57
N ALA A 333 -7.84 -19.49 3.36
CA ALA A 333 -8.38 -19.23 2.03
C ALA A 333 -7.47 -18.31 1.20
N SER A 334 -7.54 -18.42 -0.13
CA SER A 334 -6.74 -17.60 -1.05
C SER A 334 -7.13 -16.11 -1.05
N VAL A 335 -8.38 -15.79 -0.72
CA VAL A 335 -8.84 -14.42 -0.53
C VAL A 335 -9.59 -14.31 0.80
N GLU A 336 -9.19 -13.36 1.62
CA GLU A 336 -9.89 -12.95 2.83
C GLU A 336 -10.11 -11.45 2.79
N TYR A 337 -11.30 -10.98 3.15
CA TYR A 337 -11.60 -9.56 3.12
C TYR A 337 -12.51 -9.15 4.28
N ALA A 338 -12.29 -7.97 4.80
CA ALA A 338 -13.15 -7.36 5.81
C ALA A 338 -14.11 -6.35 5.16
N THR A 339 -15.34 -6.30 5.64
CA THR A 339 -16.29 -5.23 5.35
C THR A 339 -16.20 -4.13 6.41
N ASN A 340 -16.81 -2.96 6.14
CA ASN A 340 -16.78 -1.80 7.04
C ASN A 340 -17.37 -2.05 8.44
N ASP A 341 -18.18 -3.09 8.61
CA ASP A 341 -18.69 -3.55 9.91
C ASP A 341 -17.69 -4.42 10.70
N GLY A 342 -16.52 -4.69 10.13
CA GLY A 342 -15.42 -5.46 10.74
C GLY A 342 -15.55 -6.97 10.62
N VAL A 343 -16.51 -7.45 9.83
CA VAL A 343 -16.69 -8.88 9.58
C VAL A 343 -15.71 -9.35 8.51
N TRP A 344 -14.97 -10.43 8.82
CA TRP A 344 -14.09 -11.10 7.88
C TRP A 344 -14.81 -12.17 7.09
N HIS A 345 -14.59 -12.18 5.80
CA HIS A 345 -15.13 -13.12 4.83
C HIS A 345 -14.01 -13.86 4.11
N GLN A 346 -14.32 -15.03 3.57
CA GLN A 346 -13.39 -15.86 2.80
C GLN A 346 -13.96 -16.15 1.41
N ALA A 347 -13.11 -16.18 0.41
CA ALA A 347 -13.45 -16.57 -0.95
C ALA A 347 -12.34 -17.44 -1.57
N ALA A 348 -12.74 -18.35 -2.46
CA ALA A 348 -11.84 -19.19 -3.23
C ALA A 348 -11.55 -18.62 -4.64
N VAL A 349 -12.07 -17.43 -4.93
CA VAL A 349 -11.93 -16.71 -6.21
C VAL A 349 -11.29 -15.35 -5.98
N GLY A 350 -10.74 -14.73 -7.03
CA GLY A 350 -10.18 -13.39 -6.95
C GLY A 350 -11.19 -12.36 -6.44
N PHE A 351 -10.72 -11.31 -5.79
CA PHE A 351 -11.56 -10.28 -5.16
C PHE A 351 -12.55 -9.62 -6.15
N ASP A 352 -12.12 -9.43 -7.39
CA ASP A 352 -12.94 -8.91 -8.49
C ASP A 352 -14.03 -9.87 -8.99
N LYS A 353 -13.99 -11.14 -8.57
CA LYS A 353 -14.88 -12.24 -8.98
C LYS A 353 -15.83 -12.70 -7.86
N ILE A 354 -15.84 -12.02 -6.71
CA ILE A 354 -16.66 -12.39 -5.55
C ILE A 354 -18.15 -12.06 -5.79
N ALA A 355 -18.42 -10.97 -6.49
CA ALA A 355 -19.79 -10.52 -6.75
C ALA A 355 -20.65 -11.60 -7.41
N THR A 356 -21.87 -11.80 -6.88
CA THR A 356 -22.85 -12.77 -7.41
C THR A 356 -23.86 -12.12 -8.35
N SER A 357 -24.02 -10.80 -8.28
CA SER A 357 -24.94 -10.03 -9.10
C SER A 357 -24.41 -8.60 -9.37
N TRP A 358 -25.14 -7.86 -10.19
CA TRP A 358 -24.75 -6.50 -10.58
C TRP A 358 -25.96 -5.57 -10.55
N THR A 359 -25.86 -4.44 -9.90
CA THR A 359 -26.81 -3.35 -10.02
C THR A 359 -26.33 -2.36 -11.08
N THR A 360 -27.13 -2.12 -12.11
CA THR A 360 -26.82 -1.15 -13.17
C THR A 360 -27.51 0.18 -12.88
N VAL A 361 -26.73 1.25 -12.87
CA VAL A 361 -27.18 2.61 -12.64
C VAL A 361 -26.90 3.44 -13.88
N ASN A 362 -27.90 4.18 -14.35
CA ASN A 362 -27.78 5.04 -15.53
C ASN A 362 -28.09 6.48 -15.13
N GLY A 363 -27.32 7.42 -15.66
CA GLY A 363 -27.56 8.85 -15.47
C GLY A 363 -27.11 9.66 -16.66
N ARG A 364 -27.76 10.80 -16.86
CA ARG A 364 -27.43 11.75 -17.92
C ARG A 364 -27.41 13.15 -17.35
N GLY A 365 -26.49 13.96 -17.82
CA GLY A 365 -26.41 15.38 -17.44
C GLY A 365 -25.40 16.14 -18.26
N THR A 366 -25.43 17.45 -18.08
CA THR A 366 -24.40 18.35 -18.60
C THR A 366 -23.62 18.90 -17.40
N LEU A 367 -22.31 18.72 -17.39
CA LEU A 367 -21.40 19.17 -16.33
C LEU A 367 -20.58 20.36 -16.81
N VAL A 368 -20.23 21.24 -15.87
CA VAL A 368 -19.36 22.39 -16.15
C VAL A 368 -18.02 22.15 -15.46
N SER A 369 -16.94 22.02 -16.23
CA SER A 369 -15.58 22.12 -15.71
C SER A 369 -15.17 23.59 -15.71
N SER A 370 -14.98 24.18 -14.54
CA SER A 370 -14.60 25.60 -14.42
C SER A 370 -13.10 25.84 -14.65
N GLY A 371 -12.29 24.79 -14.67
CA GLY A 371 -10.83 24.90 -14.60
C GLY A 371 -10.33 25.41 -13.24
N ALA A 372 -11.18 25.45 -12.21
CA ALA A 372 -10.81 25.82 -10.85
C ALA A 372 -9.79 24.83 -10.25
N LYS A 373 -8.98 25.30 -9.32
CA LYS A 373 -7.84 24.57 -8.77
C LYS A 373 -8.07 24.16 -7.32
N THR A 374 -9.25 23.65 -6.97
CA THR A 374 -9.59 23.25 -5.59
C THR A 374 -8.64 22.14 -5.10
N SER A 375 -8.31 21.21 -5.98
CA SER A 375 -7.38 20.12 -5.67
C SER A 375 -5.96 20.60 -5.34
N VAL A 376 -5.50 21.71 -5.93
CA VAL A 376 -4.17 22.29 -5.60
C VAL A 376 -4.13 22.76 -4.15
N ILE A 377 -5.19 23.45 -3.70
CA ILE A 377 -5.29 23.92 -2.31
C ILE A 377 -5.40 22.72 -1.36
N ASN A 378 -6.22 21.74 -1.68
CA ASN A 378 -6.40 20.53 -0.89
C ASN A 378 -5.13 19.68 -0.84
N GLY A 379 -4.42 19.53 -1.97
CA GLY A 379 -3.13 18.84 -2.05
C GLY A 379 -2.08 19.50 -1.14
N MET A 380 -1.99 20.83 -1.18
CA MET A 380 -1.11 21.59 -0.25
C MET A 380 -1.55 21.44 1.23
N ALA A 381 -2.82 21.20 1.49
CA ALA A 381 -3.37 20.90 2.82
C ALA A 381 -3.26 19.41 3.20
N GLY A 382 -2.66 18.56 2.35
CA GLY A 382 -2.46 17.13 2.61
C GLY A 382 -3.71 16.27 2.45
N VAL A 383 -4.72 16.69 1.68
CA VAL A 383 -5.90 15.86 1.38
C VAL A 383 -5.50 14.78 0.37
N THR A 384 -5.60 13.52 0.78
CA THR A 384 -5.16 12.35 0.01
C THR A 384 -6.27 11.37 -0.31
N TYR A 385 -7.52 11.67 0.04
CA TYR A 385 -8.67 10.79 -0.16
C TYR A 385 -9.86 11.53 -0.77
N ALA A 386 -10.79 10.76 -1.37
CA ALA A 386 -11.97 11.30 -2.01
C ALA A 386 -12.96 11.90 -1.00
N THR A 387 -13.53 13.05 -1.37
CA THR A 387 -14.59 13.71 -0.63
C THR A 387 -15.84 13.86 -1.50
N PRO A 388 -17.06 13.90 -0.93
CA PRO A 388 -18.27 14.16 -1.70
C PRO A 388 -18.20 15.53 -2.40
N SER A 389 -18.67 15.59 -3.64
CA SER A 389 -18.90 16.87 -4.32
C SER A 389 -20.27 17.44 -3.92
N HIS A 390 -20.40 18.77 -3.88
CA HIS A 390 -21.68 19.39 -3.53
C HIS A 390 -22.73 19.07 -4.62
N PRO A 391 -23.93 18.56 -4.26
CA PRO A 391 -24.91 18.10 -5.27
C PRO A 391 -25.44 19.20 -6.21
N LEU A 392 -25.37 20.46 -5.79
CA LEU A 392 -25.78 21.63 -6.58
C LEU A 392 -24.62 22.26 -7.37
N ASP A 393 -23.40 21.69 -7.29
CA ASP A 393 -22.29 22.14 -8.11
C ASP A 393 -22.59 21.80 -9.58
N PRO A 394 -22.54 22.79 -10.50
CA PRO A 394 -22.79 22.55 -11.93
C PRO A 394 -21.82 21.56 -12.58
N GLY A 395 -20.70 21.26 -11.91
CA GLY A 395 -19.75 20.22 -12.29
C GLY A 395 -20.09 18.84 -11.73
N THR A 396 -21.26 18.63 -11.09
CA THR A 396 -21.61 17.38 -10.42
C THR A 396 -22.93 16.81 -10.91
N LEU A 397 -22.94 15.54 -11.29
CA LEU A 397 -24.13 14.73 -11.54
C LEU A 397 -24.27 13.71 -10.40
N THR A 398 -25.38 13.77 -9.66
CA THR A 398 -25.73 12.80 -8.62
C THR A 398 -26.85 11.89 -9.12
N ILE A 399 -26.62 10.59 -9.11
CA ILE A 399 -27.53 9.57 -9.65
C ILE A 399 -27.99 8.69 -8.48
N PRO A 400 -29.29 8.64 -8.16
CA PRO A 400 -29.80 7.73 -7.14
C PRO A 400 -29.71 6.27 -7.58
N THR A 401 -29.51 5.37 -6.61
CA THR A 401 -29.53 3.93 -6.86
C THR A 401 -30.67 3.25 -6.09
N ALA A 402 -30.90 1.98 -6.40
CA ALA A 402 -31.79 1.12 -5.62
C ALA A 402 -31.05 0.39 -4.46
N ILE A 403 -29.77 0.69 -4.26
CA ILE A 403 -28.94 0.04 -3.22
C ILE A 403 -29.18 0.74 -1.89
N THR A 404 -29.77 0.02 -0.93
CA THR A 404 -30.16 0.54 0.38
C THR A 404 -29.63 -0.33 1.52
N GLY A 405 -29.89 0.08 2.75
CA GLY A 405 -29.44 -0.61 3.96
C GLY A 405 -29.63 -2.12 3.94
N GLY A 406 -28.59 -2.85 4.38
CA GLY A 406 -28.50 -4.30 4.32
C GLY A 406 -27.91 -4.88 3.02
N SER A 407 -27.74 -4.07 1.98
CA SER A 407 -27.03 -4.48 0.77
C SER A 407 -25.52 -4.55 1.00
N THR A 408 -24.84 -5.50 0.36
CA THR A 408 -23.37 -5.64 0.42
C THR A 408 -22.77 -5.44 -0.97
N ILE A 409 -21.81 -4.54 -1.07
CA ILE A 409 -21.06 -4.23 -2.29
C ILE A 409 -19.65 -4.79 -2.12
N VAL A 410 -19.25 -5.74 -2.97
CA VAL A 410 -17.88 -6.31 -2.96
C VAL A 410 -17.40 -6.54 -4.38
N GLY A 411 -16.21 -6.02 -4.70
CA GLY A 411 -15.58 -6.18 -6.01
C GLY A 411 -15.35 -4.84 -6.70
N ILE A 412 -15.06 -4.88 -7.99
CA ILE A 412 -14.63 -3.71 -8.78
C ILE A 412 -15.78 -3.23 -9.68
N PRO A 413 -16.36 -2.02 -9.47
CA PRO A 413 -17.37 -1.45 -10.33
C PRO A 413 -16.89 -1.29 -11.78
N LYS A 414 -17.81 -1.42 -12.75
CA LYS A 414 -17.51 -1.20 -14.17
C LYS A 414 -18.19 0.06 -14.65
N ILE A 415 -17.42 0.97 -15.23
CA ILE A 415 -17.85 2.30 -15.61
C ILE A 415 -17.83 2.42 -17.15
N THR A 416 -18.93 2.90 -17.71
CA THR A 416 -19.02 3.29 -19.13
C THR A 416 -19.55 4.71 -19.17
N LEU A 417 -18.78 5.63 -19.76
CA LEU A 417 -19.16 7.02 -19.97
C LEU A 417 -19.20 7.29 -21.47
N ARG A 418 -20.31 7.84 -21.94
CA ARG A 418 -20.38 8.45 -23.25
C ARG A 418 -20.29 9.96 -23.06
N VAL A 419 -19.22 10.55 -23.57
CA VAL A 419 -18.81 11.92 -23.27
C VAL A 419 -18.71 12.73 -24.55
N GLY A 420 -19.40 13.87 -24.59
CA GLY A 420 -19.32 14.90 -25.62
C GLY A 420 -19.21 16.28 -24.96
N GLY A 421 -19.39 17.32 -25.75
CA GLY A 421 -19.44 18.68 -25.23
C GLY A 421 -18.50 19.65 -25.93
N ALA A 422 -18.16 20.74 -25.26
CA ALA A 422 -17.34 21.82 -25.82
C ALA A 422 -16.22 22.25 -24.84
N GLY A 423 -15.03 22.44 -25.36
CA GLY A 423 -13.84 22.84 -24.61
C GLY A 423 -12.66 21.91 -24.89
N PRO A 424 -11.50 22.14 -24.24
CA PRO A 424 -10.30 21.34 -24.50
C PRO A 424 -10.36 19.94 -23.90
N GLY A 425 -11.11 19.76 -22.80
CA GLY A 425 -11.21 18.48 -22.08
C GLY A 425 -11.69 18.65 -20.65
N ALA A 426 -11.77 17.54 -19.93
CA ALA A 426 -12.12 17.50 -18.51
C ALA A 426 -11.46 16.32 -17.82
N HIS A 427 -11.33 16.40 -16.50
CA HIS A 427 -11.17 15.24 -15.64
C HIS A 427 -12.54 14.86 -15.08
N LEU A 428 -12.87 13.58 -15.12
CA LEU A 428 -14.13 13.05 -14.59
C LEU A 428 -13.81 12.11 -13.43
N PHE A 429 -14.52 12.30 -12.32
CA PHE A 429 -14.37 11.53 -11.10
C PHE A 429 -15.66 10.79 -10.78
N VAL A 430 -15.60 9.48 -10.58
CA VAL A 430 -16.75 8.64 -10.25
C VAL A 430 -16.60 8.09 -8.84
N LYS A 431 -17.62 8.34 -8.01
CA LYS A 431 -17.63 7.98 -6.59
C LYS A 431 -18.94 7.27 -6.24
N LEU A 432 -18.87 6.33 -5.29
CA LEU A 432 -20.03 5.83 -4.59
C LEU A 432 -20.18 6.65 -3.31
N ILE A 433 -21.38 7.15 -3.07
CA ILE A 433 -21.68 8.01 -1.90
C ILE A 433 -22.64 7.26 -1.00
N ASP A 434 -22.27 7.10 0.24
CA ASP A 434 -23.17 6.65 1.31
C ASP A 434 -23.89 7.86 1.90
N ARG A 435 -25.22 7.89 1.74
CA ARG A 435 -26.12 8.92 2.28
C ARG A 435 -27.00 8.32 3.36
N ASP A 436 -26.99 8.92 4.54
CA ASP A 436 -27.97 8.67 5.57
C ASP A 436 -29.31 9.32 5.20
N GLU A 437 -30.37 8.53 5.03
CA GLU A 437 -31.74 9.01 4.74
C GLU A 437 -32.55 9.27 6.03
N ASN A 438 -32.01 8.89 7.19
CA ASN A 438 -32.69 9.06 8.48
C ASN A 438 -32.49 10.46 9.04
N LEU A 439 -32.60 11.50 8.43
CA LEU A 439 -32.56 12.92 8.85
C LEU A 439 -32.34 13.25 10.35
N VAL A 440 -32.22 12.26 11.21
CA VAL A 440 -32.03 12.33 12.67
C VAL A 440 -30.56 12.49 13.05
N ASP A 441 -29.65 12.01 12.20
CA ASP A 441 -28.21 12.20 12.33
C ASP A 441 -27.67 12.82 11.03
N PRO A 442 -27.48 14.15 10.97
CA PRO A 442 -27.04 14.84 9.77
C PRO A 442 -25.52 14.63 9.55
N ARG A 443 -25.05 13.37 9.63
CA ARG A 443 -23.69 13.10 9.17
C ARG A 443 -23.59 13.49 7.70
N PRO A 444 -22.53 14.17 7.30
CA PRO A 444 -22.35 14.52 5.90
C PRO A 444 -22.26 13.24 5.07
N ASP A 445 -22.76 13.27 3.85
CA ASP A 445 -22.51 12.23 2.84
C ASP A 445 -21.04 11.80 2.89
N GLN A 446 -20.77 10.49 2.79
CA GLN A 446 -19.41 9.94 2.81
C GLN A 446 -19.10 9.22 1.51
N VAL A 447 -17.87 9.32 1.06
CA VAL A 447 -17.41 8.48 -0.05
C VAL A 447 -17.12 7.07 0.48
N VAL A 448 -17.74 6.07 -0.15
CA VAL A 448 -17.54 4.66 0.20
C VAL A 448 -16.05 4.31 0.07
N ASP A 449 -15.50 3.71 1.11
CA ASP A 449 -14.09 3.32 1.21
C ASP A 449 -13.08 4.45 0.89
N LEU A 450 -13.53 5.72 0.89
CA LEU A 450 -12.73 6.91 0.57
C LEU A 450 -12.16 6.92 -0.86
N GLN A 451 -12.75 6.14 -1.78
CA GLN A 451 -12.22 5.90 -3.12
C GLN A 451 -12.96 6.69 -4.20
N GLU A 452 -12.21 7.11 -5.21
CA GLU A 452 -12.75 7.64 -6.45
C GLU A 452 -11.99 7.09 -7.66
N ALA A 453 -12.73 6.79 -8.73
CA ALA A 453 -12.14 6.49 -10.02
C ALA A 453 -12.01 7.76 -10.84
N ALA A 454 -10.89 7.95 -11.52
CA ALA A 454 -10.61 9.13 -12.31
C ALA A 454 -10.42 8.78 -13.79
N MET A 455 -10.80 9.71 -14.67
CA MET A 455 -10.60 9.59 -16.11
C MET A 455 -10.35 10.97 -16.73
N ARG A 456 -9.24 11.13 -17.44
CA ARG A 456 -8.98 12.27 -18.29
C ARG A 456 -9.69 12.08 -19.64
N VAL A 457 -10.42 13.07 -20.08
CA VAL A 457 -11.08 13.10 -21.39
C VAL A 457 -10.66 14.34 -22.17
N GLU A 458 -10.39 14.15 -23.46
CA GLU A 458 -10.18 15.23 -24.41
C GLU A 458 -11.45 15.41 -25.23
N LEU A 459 -11.98 16.62 -25.31
CA LEU A 459 -13.19 16.94 -26.08
C LEU A 459 -12.79 17.40 -27.48
N ILE A 460 -12.29 16.45 -28.28
CA ILE A 460 -11.67 16.74 -29.57
C ILE A 460 -12.70 17.20 -30.60
N ASP A 461 -13.90 16.62 -30.59
CA ASP A 461 -14.96 16.92 -31.54
C ASP A 461 -16.32 17.02 -30.84
N PRO A 462 -16.96 18.20 -30.78
CA PRO A 462 -18.22 18.38 -30.11
C PRO A 462 -19.40 17.63 -30.83
N LEU A 463 -19.25 17.22 -32.09
CA LEU A 463 -20.27 16.52 -32.86
C LEU A 463 -20.21 15.00 -32.69
N PHE A 464 -19.06 14.46 -32.23
CA PHE A 464 -18.83 13.02 -32.10
C PHE A 464 -18.46 12.65 -30.65
N PRO A 465 -19.46 12.36 -29.81
CA PRO A 465 -19.19 11.90 -28.45
C PRO A 465 -18.44 10.56 -28.45
N GLN A 466 -17.44 10.45 -27.56
CA GLN A 466 -16.65 9.25 -27.37
C GLN A 466 -17.24 8.35 -26.27
N THR A 467 -17.06 7.05 -26.39
CA THR A 467 -17.44 6.09 -25.35
C THR A 467 -16.19 5.53 -24.69
N ILE A 468 -16.07 5.75 -23.40
CA ILE A 468 -14.94 5.35 -22.57
C ILE A 468 -15.40 4.26 -21.60
N ARG A 469 -14.61 3.20 -21.45
CA ARG A 469 -14.85 2.13 -20.49
C ARG A 469 -13.64 1.95 -19.62
N PHE A 470 -13.86 1.90 -18.31
CA PHE A 470 -12.79 1.68 -17.34
C PHE A 470 -13.35 1.09 -16.05
N ASP A 471 -12.46 0.57 -15.23
CA ASP A 471 -12.81 0.03 -13.94
C ASP A 471 -12.91 1.14 -12.88
N GLY A 472 -13.91 1.02 -12.01
CA GLY A 472 -13.96 1.76 -10.77
C GLY A 472 -12.87 1.28 -9.81
N VAL A 473 -12.81 1.84 -8.62
CA VAL A 473 -11.98 1.31 -7.54
C VAL A 473 -12.78 0.26 -6.77
N GLY A 474 -12.13 -0.84 -6.39
CA GLY A 474 -12.76 -1.93 -5.68
C GLY A 474 -13.33 -1.50 -4.32
N VAL A 475 -14.43 -2.13 -3.93
CA VAL A 475 -15.25 -1.79 -2.77
C VAL A 475 -15.47 -3.04 -1.91
N SER A 476 -15.52 -2.86 -0.59
CA SER A 476 -15.91 -3.88 0.38
C SER A 476 -16.80 -3.27 1.47
N TYR A 477 -18.09 -3.13 1.19
CA TYR A 477 -18.97 -2.28 1.96
C TYR A 477 -20.35 -2.88 2.21
N VAL A 478 -20.77 -2.93 3.48
CA VAL A 478 -22.15 -3.20 3.89
C VAL A 478 -22.84 -1.85 4.09
N VAL A 479 -23.91 -1.62 3.36
CA VAL A 479 -24.71 -0.38 3.47
C VAL A 479 -25.45 -0.37 4.80
N PRO A 480 -25.24 0.63 5.67
CA PRO A 480 -25.91 0.68 6.98
C PRO A 480 -27.43 0.82 6.85
N ALA A 481 -28.18 0.37 7.87
CA ALA A 481 -29.62 0.50 7.91
C ALA A 481 -30.04 1.97 7.84
N GLY A 482 -31.00 2.30 6.97
CA GLY A 482 -31.47 3.67 6.72
C GLY A 482 -30.59 4.48 5.78
N HIS A 483 -29.53 3.89 5.24
CA HIS A 483 -28.68 4.54 4.25
C HIS A 483 -29.02 4.11 2.82
N ARG A 484 -28.58 4.89 1.87
CA ARG A 484 -28.68 4.62 0.41
C ARG A 484 -27.37 4.98 -0.28
N ILE A 485 -27.00 4.18 -1.25
CA ILE A 485 -25.89 4.50 -2.14
C ILE A 485 -26.36 5.40 -3.29
N LEU A 486 -25.60 6.45 -3.54
CA LEU A 486 -25.69 7.29 -4.73
C LEU A 486 -24.42 7.11 -5.55
N VAL A 487 -24.51 7.39 -6.85
CA VAL A 487 -23.33 7.56 -7.71
C VAL A 487 -23.14 9.05 -7.96
N GLN A 488 -21.95 9.56 -7.74
CA GLN A 488 -21.55 10.89 -8.16
C GLN A 488 -20.56 10.82 -9.31
N VAL A 489 -20.83 11.59 -10.38
CA VAL A 489 -19.86 11.91 -11.43
C VAL A 489 -19.58 13.40 -11.35
N SER A 490 -18.32 13.78 -11.18
CA SER A 490 -17.95 15.20 -11.00
C SER A 490 -16.74 15.59 -11.85
N THR A 491 -16.59 16.88 -12.12
CA THR A 491 -15.40 17.47 -12.77
C THR A 491 -14.38 18.00 -11.76
N SER A 492 -14.64 17.84 -10.45
CA SER A 492 -13.76 18.27 -9.37
C SER A 492 -13.47 17.12 -8.40
N SER A 493 -12.29 17.14 -7.81
CA SER A 493 -11.82 16.20 -6.79
C SER A 493 -11.15 16.95 -5.64
N GLY A 494 -11.24 16.39 -4.41
CA GLY A 494 -10.48 16.88 -3.26
C GLY A 494 -9.02 16.47 -3.27
N ALA A 495 -8.69 15.34 -3.90
CA ALA A 495 -7.37 14.70 -3.80
C ALA A 495 -6.59 14.66 -5.13
N MET A 496 -7.29 14.67 -6.27
CA MET A 496 -6.69 14.53 -7.59
C MET A 496 -6.69 15.87 -8.35
N SER A 497 -5.79 16.00 -9.32
CA SER A 497 -5.69 17.20 -10.15
C SER A 497 -6.94 17.40 -11.01
N GLU A 498 -7.43 18.61 -11.06
CA GLU A 498 -8.51 19.02 -11.97
C GLU A 498 -7.93 19.43 -13.32
N TYR A 499 -8.75 19.30 -14.39
CA TYR A 499 -8.34 19.73 -15.71
C TYR A 499 -8.12 21.26 -15.76
N ARG A 500 -7.05 21.72 -16.42
CA ARG A 500 -6.64 23.15 -16.40
C ARG A 500 -7.46 24.06 -17.32
N GLY A 501 -8.41 23.54 -18.09
CA GLY A 501 -9.28 24.29 -19.00
C GLY A 501 -10.73 24.25 -18.61
N ALA A 502 -11.49 25.27 -18.96
CA ALA A 502 -12.95 25.26 -18.83
C ALA A 502 -13.60 24.47 -19.96
N ALA A 503 -14.63 23.69 -19.62
CA ALA A 503 -15.37 22.88 -20.58
C ALA A 503 -16.83 22.69 -20.15
N ILE A 504 -17.70 22.42 -21.14
CA ILE A 504 -19.05 21.89 -20.95
C ILE A 504 -18.99 20.43 -21.38
N VAL A 505 -19.41 19.53 -20.51
CA VAL A 505 -19.32 18.09 -20.71
C VAL A 505 -20.73 17.50 -20.74
N ASP A 506 -21.18 17.03 -21.88
CA ASP A 506 -22.39 16.24 -21.99
C ASP A 506 -22.08 14.78 -21.72
N LEU A 507 -22.78 14.19 -20.74
CA LEU A 507 -22.48 12.90 -20.16
C LEU A 507 -23.70 11.97 -20.18
N ASP A 508 -23.50 10.75 -20.72
CA ASP A 508 -24.31 9.57 -20.43
C ASP A 508 -23.44 8.59 -19.65
N ALA A 509 -23.84 8.28 -18.44
CA ALA A 509 -23.10 7.38 -17.55
C ALA A 509 -23.87 6.07 -17.35
N THR A 510 -23.19 4.94 -17.47
CA THR A 510 -23.66 3.62 -17.06
C THR A 510 -22.65 3.01 -16.12
N ILE A 511 -23.04 2.79 -14.87
CA ILE A 511 -22.20 2.21 -13.83
C ILE A 511 -22.81 0.89 -13.38
N ARG A 512 -22.01 -0.18 -13.43
CA ARG A 512 -22.38 -1.49 -12.91
C ARG A 512 -21.67 -1.69 -11.58
N ILE A 513 -22.44 -1.84 -10.51
CA ILE A 513 -21.97 -1.98 -9.14
C ILE A 513 -22.05 -3.46 -8.76
N PRO A 514 -20.93 -4.08 -8.28
CA PRO A 514 -20.90 -5.49 -7.91
C PRO A 514 -21.60 -5.72 -6.57
N MET A 515 -22.46 -6.74 -6.48
CA MET A 515 -23.30 -7.04 -5.32
C MET A 515 -23.10 -8.49 -4.89
N LEU A 516 -23.18 -8.73 -3.57
CA LEU A 516 -23.32 -10.08 -2.99
C LEU A 516 -24.77 -10.54 -2.94
#